data_2936ad0730cbc8fc8782e162e315c56f
#
_entry.id   2936ad0730cbc8fc8782e162e315c56f
#
_cell.length_a   1.000
_cell.length_b   1.000
_cell.length_c   1.000
_cell.angle_alpha   90.00
_cell.angle_beta   90.00
_cell.angle_gamma   90.00
#
_symmetry.space_group_name_H-M   'P 1'
#
loop_
_entity.id
_entity.type
_entity.pdbx_description
1 polymer ?
#
loop_
_entity_poly.entity_id
_entity_poly.type
_entity_poly.pdbx_seq_one_letter_code
_entity_poly.pdbx_strand_id
1 'polypeptide(L)'
;ITWLSPLQNENYREYMLNSPIMLQKLNQNKLLLSREELNFWPQREPLWDAIGVGNMKDSEEKILVLVENKSNLKELRSKLASKNENNKRLILDTMKETYDELGIKGDFNKWFDTYYQIANRITFMHQLMKKGYKVKVVFLNIVEDYMYNNISKTQWVDEYCKMLNEIIGERFVPRDILIIDLKVHEDK
;
A
#
# COMPACT_ATOMS: atom_id res chain seq x y z
N ILE A 1 -11.99 12.76 -2.70
CA ILE A 1 -11.16 12.18 -1.64
C ILE A 1 -10.84 13.30 -0.66
N THR A 2 -11.07 13.05 0.63
CA THR A 2 -10.55 13.87 1.73
C THR A 2 -9.24 13.24 2.19
N TRP A 3 -8.12 13.94 2.01
CA TRP A 3 -6.82 13.49 2.48
C TRP A 3 -6.70 13.69 3.99
N LEU A 4 -6.25 12.68 4.72
CA LEU A 4 -6.05 12.66 6.16
C LEU A 4 -4.56 12.79 6.53
N SER A 5 -3.68 12.34 5.62
CA SER A 5 -2.23 12.52 5.65
C SER A 5 -1.67 12.38 4.22
N PRO A 6 -0.49 12.96 3.93
CA PRO A 6 0.22 13.94 4.73
C PRO A 6 -0.45 15.31 4.65
N LEU A 7 -0.47 16.06 5.74
CA LEU A 7 -1.04 17.42 5.79
C LEU A 7 0.04 18.45 6.13
N GLN A 8 -0.02 19.61 5.46
CA GLN A 8 0.95 20.70 5.67
C GLN A 8 1.00 21.19 7.12
N ASN A 9 -0.17 21.34 7.75
CA ASN A 9 -0.29 21.76 9.14
C ASN A 9 0.23 20.70 10.16
N GLU A 10 0.58 19.51 9.70
CA GLU A 10 1.18 18.43 10.47
C GLU A 10 2.61 18.11 10.00
N ASN A 11 3.26 19.08 9.32
CA ASN A 11 4.60 18.90 8.75
C ASN A 11 4.72 17.68 7.83
N TYR A 12 3.68 17.41 7.05
CA TYR A 12 3.61 16.28 6.10
C TYR A 12 3.88 14.91 6.72
N ARG A 13 3.46 14.73 7.98
CA ARG A 13 3.69 13.50 8.72
C ARG A 13 2.91 12.33 8.11
N GLU A 14 3.62 11.20 7.95
CA GLU A 14 3.06 9.89 7.61
C GLU A 14 2.53 9.17 8.85
N TYR A 15 1.55 8.31 8.66
CA TYR A 15 0.91 7.58 9.75
C TYR A 15 0.77 6.08 9.45
N MET A 16 0.83 5.28 10.52
CA MET A 16 0.31 3.92 10.54
C MET A 16 -1.22 3.99 10.69
N LEU A 17 -1.96 3.03 10.13
CA LEU A 17 -3.42 3.00 10.28
C LEU A 17 -3.86 2.85 11.75
N ASN A 18 -3.15 2.04 12.54
CA ASN A 18 -3.47 1.80 13.95
C ASN A 18 -3.06 2.94 14.90
N SER A 19 -2.47 4.02 14.39
CA SER A 19 -2.14 5.15 15.24
C SER A 19 -3.42 5.82 15.78
N PRO A 20 -3.48 6.20 17.07
CA PRO A 20 -4.69 6.80 17.66
C PRO A 20 -5.19 8.02 16.90
N ILE A 21 -4.26 8.85 16.41
CA ILE A 21 -4.59 10.06 15.64
C ILE A 21 -5.24 9.67 14.31
N MET A 22 -4.72 8.67 13.59
CA MET A 22 -5.29 8.26 12.32
C MET A 22 -6.65 7.59 12.50
N LEU A 23 -6.82 6.71 13.48
CA LEU A 23 -8.12 6.11 13.81
C LEU A 23 -9.17 7.19 14.13
N GLN A 24 -8.78 8.23 14.88
CA GLN A 24 -9.68 9.36 15.14
C GLN A 24 -10.07 10.10 13.86
N LYS A 25 -9.10 10.40 12.98
CA LYS A 25 -9.35 11.06 11.69
C LYS A 25 -10.28 10.24 10.79
N LEU A 26 -10.06 8.94 10.72
CA LEU A 26 -10.91 8.01 9.95
C LEU A 26 -12.35 8.04 10.48
N ASN A 27 -12.53 7.92 11.80
CA ASN A 27 -13.85 7.96 12.44
C ASN A 27 -14.58 9.29 12.21
N GLN A 28 -13.89 10.42 12.29
CA GLN A 28 -14.44 11.75 11.97
C GLN A 28 -14.92 11.84 10.51
N ASN A 29 -14.32 11.06 9.61
CA ASN A 29 -14.71 10.94 8.20
C ASN A 29 -15.67 9.77 7.94
N LYS A 30 -16.34 9.25 8.98
CA LYS A 30 -17.34 8.19 8.89
C LYS A 30 -16.80 6.85 8.36
N LEU A 31 -15.50 6.61 8.47
CA LEU A 31 -14.88 5.32 8.22
C LEU A 31 -14.49 4.74 9.59
N LEU A 32 -15.35 3.87 10.12
CA LEU A 32 -15.20 3.32 11.46
C LEU A 32 -14.21 2.15 11.43
N LEU A 33 -12.96 2.42 11.70
CA LEU A 33 -11.90 1.42 11.82
C LEU A 33 -11.40 1.40 13.28
N SER A 34 -11.32 0.23 13.85
CA SER A 34 -10.80 0.03 15.20
C SER A 34 -9.41 -0.61 15.17
N ARG A 35 -8.71 -0.52 16.30
CA ARG A 35 -7.40 -1.16 16.45
C ARG A 35 -7.50 -2.69 16.42
N GLU A 36 -8.56 -3.26 16.96
CA GLU A 36 -8.81 -4.69 16.99
C GLU A 36 -8.94 -5.29 15.60
N GLU A 37 -9.46 -4.51 14.64
CA GLU A 37 -9.59 -4.93 13.25
C GLU A 37 -8.24 -4.98 12.52
N LEU A 38 -7.20 -4.39 13.09
CA LEU A 38 -5.84 -4.37 12.56
C LEU A 38 -4.92 -5.42 13.25
N ASN A 39 -5.46 -6.28 14.12
CA ASN A 39 -4.70 -7.31 14.84
C ASN A 39 -4.11 -8.43 13.96
N PHE A 40 -4.40 -8.42 12.68
CA PHE A 40 -3.75 -9.31 11.71
C PHE A 40 -2.27 -8.95 11.45
N TRP A 41 -1.83 -7.80 11.97
CA TRP A 41 -0.46 -7.31 11.82
C TRP A 41 0.13 -6.92 13.17
N PRO A 42 1.49 -6.98 13.34
CA PRO A 42 2.12 -6.48 14.55
C PRO A 42 1.81 -5.01 14.82
N GLN A 43 1.93 -4.58 16.07
CA GLN A 43 1.63 -3.22 16.49
C GLN A 43 2.36 -2.14 15.67
N ARG A 44 3.58 -2.42 15.23
CA ARG A 44 4.31 -1.56 14.30
C ARG A 44 3.91 -1.92 12.87
N GLU A 45 2.88 -1.24 12.41
CA GLU A 45 2.40 -1.35 11.03
C GLU A 45 3.30 -0.60 10.04
N PRO A 46 3.08 -0.81 8.71
CA PRO A 46 3.67 0.05 7.70
C PRO A 46 3.20 1.50 7.85
N LEU A 47 4.11 2.44 7.66
CA LEU A 47 3.74 3.83 7.38
C LEU A 47 3.19 3.93 5.96
N TRP A 48 2.20 4.78 5.77
CA TRP A 48 1.62 5.09 4.47
C TRP A 48 1.99 6.51 4.07
N ASP A 49 2.48 6.67 2.84
CA ASP A 49 2.84 8.00 2.32
C ASP A 49 1.63 8.92 2.24
N ALA A 50 0.45 8.38 1.92
CA ALA A 50 -0.79 9.11 2.10
C ALA A 50 -1.96 8.20 2.48
N ILE A 51 -2.90 8.75 3.26
CA ILE A 51 -4.15 8.12 3.66
C ILE A 51 -5.29 9.09 3.36
N GLY A 52 -6.31 8.61 2.68
CA GLY A 52 -7.50 9.40 2.36
C GLY A 52 -8.79 8.58 2.50
N VAL A 53 -9.90 9.30 2.60
CA VAL A 53 -11.25 8.74 2.58
C VAL A 53 -12.02 9.34 1.41
N GLY A 54 -12.55 8.49 0.56
CA GLY A 54 -13.45 8.86 -0.54
C GLY A 54 -14.86 8.38 -0.31
N ASN A 55 -15.77 8.77 -1.20
CA ASN A 55 -17.09 8.17 -1.35
C ASN A 55 -17.10 7.31 -2.61
N MET A 56 -17.85 6.22 -2.58
CA MET A 56 -18.19 5.53 -3.82
C MET A 56 -19.11 6.44 -4.66
N LYS A 57 -18.97 6.34 -5.98
CA LYS A 57 -19.85 7.08 -6.88
C LYS A 57 -21.29 6.65 -6.63
N ASP A 58 -22.19 7.62 -6.48
CA ASP A 58 -23.62 7.43 -6.28
C ASP A 58 -24.00 6.62 -5.00
N SER A 59 -23.12 6.64 -3.97
CA SER A 59 -23.32 5.94 -2.70
C SER A 59 -22.72 6.75 -1.54
N GLU A 60 -23.24 6.55 -0.34
CA GLU A 60 -22.64 7.08 0.90
C GLU A 60 -21.52 6.18 1.43
N GLU A 61 -21.27 5.05 0.77
CA GLU A 61 -20.24 4.09 1.17
C GLU A 61 -18.85 4.73 1.10
N LYS A 62 -18.08 4.55 2.18
CA LYS A 62 -16.72 5.11 2.28
C LYS A 62 -15.69 4.16 1.67
N ILE A 63 -14.70 4.74 1.02
CA ILE A 63 -13.53 4.03 0.51
C ILE A 63 -12.30 4.55 1.25
N LEU A 64 -11.54 3.64 1.83
CA LEU A 64 -10.19 3.91 2.32
C LEU A 64 -9.21 3.91 1.14
N VAL A 65 -8.48 5.00 0.99
CA VAL A 65 -7.43 5.14 -0.04
C VAL A 65 -6.08 5.18 0.65
N LEU A 66 -5.24 4.22 0.32
CA LEU A 66 -3.91 4.03 0.89
C LEU A 66 -2.88 4.21 -0.22
N VAL A 67 -1.93 5.12 -0.04
CA VAL A 67 -0.94 5.44 -1.07
C VAL A 67 0.46 5.04 -0.61
N GLU A 68 1.17 4.40 -1.52
CA GLU A 68 2.60 4.14 -1.45
C GLU A 68 3.28 4.82 -2.63
N ASN A 69 4.13 5.81 -2.35
CA ASN A 69 4.88 6.53 -3.37
C ASN A 69 6.22 5.85 -3.68
N LYS A 70 6.64 5.93 -4.94
CA LYS A 70 7.93 5.43 -5.40
C LYS A 70 8.59 6.45 -6.32
N SER A 71 9.77 6.89 -5.95
CA SER A 71 10.59 7.81 -6.74
C SER A 71 11.72 7.10 -7.50
N ASN A 72 11.99 5.83 -7.15
CA ASN A 72 13.08 5.06 -7.74
C ASN A 72 12.68 3.58 -7.91
N LEU A 73 13.07 2.95 -9.04
CA LEU A 73 12.80 1.53 -9.30
C LEU A 73 13.35 0.58 -8.21
N LYS A 74 14.46 0.96 -7.57
CA LYS A 74 15.03 0.17 -6.48
C LYS A 74 14.14 0.11 -5.25
N GLU A 75 13.27 1.08 -5.04
CA GLU A 75 12.34 1.14 -3.91
C GLU A 75 11.20 0.11 -4.01
N LEU A 76 11.00 -0.50 -5.18
CA LEU A 76 10.12 -1.65 -5.32
C LEU A 76 10.67 -2.86 -4.55
N ARG A 77 11.99 -2.92 -4.33
CA ARG A 77 12.65 -4.02 -3.64
C ARG A 77 12.87 -3.70 -2.18
N SER A 78 12.41 -4.60 -1.33
CA SER A 78 12.59 -4.53 0.12
C SER A 78 12.49 -5.93 0.72
N LYS A 79 13.04 -6.11 1.92
CA LYS A 79 13.01 -7.38 2.65
C LYS A 79 12.32 -7.21 3.98
N LEU A 80 11.68 -8.28 4.45
CA LEU A 80 11.17 -8.35 5.81
C LEU A 80 12.35 -8.29 6.79
N ALA A 81 12.39 -7.24 7.60
CA ALA A 81 13.49 -6.95 8.53
C ALA A 81 13.10 -7.11 10.01
N SER A 82 11.97 -7.75 10.32
CA SER A 82 11.55 -7.97 11.71
C SER A 82 12.52 -8.88 12.44
N LYS A 83 13.06 -8.40 13.57
CA LYS A 83 13.94 -9.17 14.45
C LYS A 83 13.18 -9.94 15.53
N ASN A 84 11.92 -9.61 15.76
CA ASN A 84 11.07 -10.31 16.74
C ASN A 84 10.40 -11.49 16.02
N GLU A 85 10.68 -12.70 16.47
CA GLU A 85 10.20 -13.94 15.83
C GLU A 85 8.68 -14.06 15.85
N ASN A 86 7.99 -13.62 16.92
CA ASN A 86 6.53 -13.64 16.96
C ASN A 86 5.92 -12.67 15.95
N ASN A 87 6.49 -11.47 15.82
CA ASN A 87 6.05 -10.50 14.82
C ASN A 87 6.33 -11.02 13.39
N LYS A 88 7.50 -11.60 13.17
CA LYS A 88 7.87 -12.18 11.88
C LYS A 88 6.93 -13.30 11.48
N ARG A 89 6.61 -14.19 12.43
CA ARG A 89 5.66 -15.29 12.21
C ARG A 89 4.27 -14.74 11.85
N LEU A 90 3.73 -13.80 12.65
CA LEU A 90 2.43 -13.20 12.37
C LEU A 90 2.38 -12.57 10.97
N ILE A 91 3.43 -11.82 10.59
CA ILE A 91 3.53 -11.23 9.25
C ILE A 91 3.50 -12.30 8.17
N LEU A 92 4.32 -13.34 8.29
CA LEU A 92 4.42 -14.40 7.28
C LEU A 92 3.12 -15.22 7.19
N ASP A 93 2.49 -15.53 8.32
CA ASP A 93 1.23 -16.26 8.36
C ASP A 93 0.11 -15.46 7.67
N THR A 94 0.00 -14.14 7.97
CA THR A 94 -0.99 -13.26 7.35
C THR A 94 -0.74 -13.07 5.84
N MET A 95 0.53 -12.93 5.44
CA MET A 95 0.90 -12.84 4.02
C MET A 95 0.59 -14.14 3.30
N LYS A 96 0.85 -15.29 3.92
CA LYS A 96 0.56 -16.60 3.33
C LYS A 96 -0.94 -16.84 3.18
N GLU A 97 -1.73 -16.50 4.19
CA GLU A 97 -3.19 -16.53 4.11
C GLU A 97 -3.69 -15.69 2.92
N THR A 98 -3.22 -14.44 2.81
CA THR A 98 -3.58 -13.56 1.69
C THR A 98 -3.19 -14.14 0.34
N TYR A 99 -1.98 -14.69 0.23
CA TYR A 99 -1.47 -15.33 -0.99
C TYR A 99 -2.37 -16.50 -1.43
N ASP A 100 -2.75 -17.35 -0.47
CA ASP A 100 -3.58 -18.54 -0.74
C ASP A 100 -5.03 -18.15 -1.12
N GLU A 101 -5.63 -17.23 -0.37
CA GLU A 101 -7.01 -16.78 -0.61
C GLU A 101 -7.18 -16.03 -1.93
N LEU A 102 -6.17 -15.29 -2.37
CA LEU A 102 -6.15 -14.65 -3.69
C LEU A 102 -5.83 -15.63 -4.83
N GLY A 103 -5.49 -16.88 -4.52
CA GLY A 103 -5.14 -17.90 -5.52
C GLY A 103 -3.88 -17.56 -6.33
N ILE A 104 -2.94 -16.85 -5.73
CA ILE A 104 -1.71 -16.38 -6.38
C ILE A 104 -0.82 -17.56 -6.78
N LYS A 105 -0.16 -17.44 -7.94
CA LYS A 105 0.70 -18.50 -8.54
C LYS A 105 2.18 -18.14 -8.56
N GLY A 106 2.54 -16.91 -8.16
CA GLY A 106 3.92 -16.45 -8.12
C GLY A 106 4.77 -17.15 -7.04
N ASP A 107 5.98 -16.64 -6.83
CA ASP A 107 6.87 -17.15 -5.80
C ASP A 107 6.59 -16.45 -4.46
N PHE A 108 6.04 -17.17 -3.49
CA PHE A 108 5.77 -16.65 -2.16
C PHE A 108 7.03 -16.14 -1.45
N ASN A 109 8.21 -16.72 -1.70
CA ASN A 109 9.45 -16.23 -1.07
C ASN A 109 9.74 -14.79 -1.49
N LYS A 110 9.41 -14.41 -2.72
CA LYS A 110 9.57 -13.05 -3.23
C LYS A 110 8.75 -12.02 -2.45
N TRP A 111 7.66 -12.46 -1.80
CA TRP A 111 6.80 -11.59 -0.99
C TRP A 111 7.52 -11.00 0.22
N PHE A 112 8.46 -11.73 0.82
CA PHE A 112 9.13 -11.28 2.03
C PHE A 112 10.64 -11.06 1.87
N ASP A 113 11.27 -11.62 0.85
CA ASP A 113 12.71 -11.48 0.63
C ASP A 113 13.11 -10.46 -0.44
N THR A 114 12.16 -10.04 -1.31
CA THR A 114 12.47 -9.16 -2.45
C THR A 114 11.50 -8.00 -2.61
N TYR A 115 10.18 -8.23 -2.44
CA TYR A 115 9.13 -7.22 -2.68
C TYR A 115 8.24 -7.01 -1.46
N TYR A 116 8.83 -7.06 -0.28
CA TYR A 116 8.11 -7.03 0.98
C TYR A 116 7.13 -5.85 1.13
N GLN A 117 7.53 -4.63 0.76
CA GLN A 117 6.62 -3.48 0.84
C GLN A 117 5.38 -3.66 -0.04
N ILE A 118 5.58 -4.10 -1.29
CA ILE A 118 4.45 -4.31 -2.21
C ILE A 118 3.51 -5.40 -1.68
N ALA A 119 4.08 -6.52 -1.25
CA ALA A 119 3.32 -7.65 -0.71
C ALA A 119 2.56 -7.27 0.57
N ASN A 120 3.15 -6.49 1.48
CA ASN A 120 2.43 -6.05 2.67
C ASN A 120 1.28 -5.08 2.34
N ARG A 121 1.41 -4.23 1.30
CA ARG A 121 0.30 -3.36 0.83
C ARG A 121 -0.86 -4.19 0.30
N ILE A 122 -0.58 -5.23 -0.49
CA ILE A 122 -1.58 -6.20 -0.98
C ILE A 122 -2.24 -6.91 0.21
N THR A 123 -1.46 -7.33 1.19
CA THR A 123 -1.95 -8.01 2.40
C THR A 123 -2.89 -7.11 3.20
N PHE A 124 -2.51 -5.86 3.48
CA PHE A 124 -3.37 -4.91 4.19
C PHE A 124 -4.70 -4.68 3.46
N MET A 125 -4.64 -4.45 2.15
CA MET A 125 -5.85 -4.28 1.33
C MET A 125 -6.77 -5.50 1.48
N HIS A 126 -6.24 -6.71 1.27
CA HIS A 126 -7.02 -7.93 1.32
C HIS A 126 -7.64 -8.18 2.71
N GLN A 127 -6.84 -8.06 3.78
CA GLN A 127 -7.32 -8.29 5.14
C GLN A 127 -8.40 -7.28 5.57
N LEU A 128 -8.28 -6.02 5.18
CA LEU A 128 -9.32 -5.02 5.42
C LEU A 128 -10.59 -5.31 4.60
N MET A 129 -10.45 -5.73 3.34
CA MET A 129 -11.59 -6.11 2.51
C MET A 129 -12.33 -7.32 3.05
N LYS A 130 -11.65 -8.31 3.64
CA LYS A 130 -12.27 -9.44 4.35
C LYS A 130 -13.14 -8.98 5.52
N LYS A 131 -12.82 -7.86 6.13
CA LYS A 131 -13.59 -7.23 7.25
C LYS A 131 -14.71 -6.32 6.75
N GLY A 132 -14.93 -6.25 5.43
CA GLY A 132 -16.01 -5.48 4.82
C GLY A 132 -15.66 -4.05 4.43
N TYR A 133 -14.41 -3.61 4.62
CA TYR A 133 -13.99 -2.27 4.17
C TYR A 133 -13.83 -2.22 2.66
N LYS A 134 -14.20 -1.10 2.06
CA LYS A 134 -13.81 -0.79 0.68
C LYS A 134 -12.44 -0.12 0.72
N VAL A 135 -11.47 -0.71 0.06
CA VAL A 135 -10.08 -0.24 0.09
C VAL A 135 -9.54 -0.11 -1.33
N LYS A 136 -8.80 0.95 -1.59
CA LYS A 136 -7.96 1.11 -2.78
C LYS A 136 -6.52 1.33 -2.34
N VAL A 137 -5.61 0.58 -2.91
CA VAL A 137 -4.17 0.82 -2.78
C VAL A 137 -3.68 1.49 -4.05
N VAL A 138 -2.95 2.57 -3.89
CA VAL A 138 -2.35 3.34 -4.99
C VAL A 138 -0.84 3.26 -4.88
N PHE A 139 -0.19 2.70 -5.88
CA PHE A 139 1.25 2.87 -6.10
C PHE A 139 1.44 4.09 -6.99
N LEU A 140 1.99 5.15 -6.41
CA LEU A 140 2.22 6.42 -7.07
C LEU A 140 3.69 6.50 -7.50
N ASN A 141 3.94 6.49 -8.81
CA ASN A 141 5.30 6.56 -9.34
C ASN A 141 5.63 7.99 -9.74
N ILE A 142 6.80 8.47 -9.34
CA ILE A 142 7.34 9.72 -9.88
C ILE A 142 8.03 9.38 -11.20
N VAL A 143 7.60 10.05 -12.28
CA VAL A 143 8.15 9.86 -13.62
C VAL A 143 8.77 11.15 -14.14
N GLU A 144 9.84 11.00 -14.92
CA GLU A 144 10.51 12.10 -15.62
C GLU A 144 10.94 13.25 -14.68
N ASP A 145 11.35 12.90 -13.46
CA ASP A 145 11.95 13.84 -12.52
C ASP A 145 13.43 14.05 -12.88
N TYR A 146 13.70 15.09 -13.65
CA TYR A 146 15.05 15.40 -14.13
C TYR A 146 16.01 15.86 -13.04
N MET A 147 15.49 16.27 -11.88
CA MET A 147 16.31 16.74 -10.76
C MET A 147 16.83 15.60 -9.89
N TYR A 148 16.10 14.46 -9.85
CA TYR A 148 16.41 13.33 -8.97
C TYR A 148 16.68 12.04 -9.72
N ASN A 149 15.63 11.49 -10.34
CA ASN A 149 15.68 10.21 -11.04
C ASN A 149 14.84 10.32 -12.30
N ASN A 150 15.48 10.51 -13.44
CA ASN A 150 14.79 10.58 -14.72
C ASN A 150 14.35 9.18 -15.18
N ILE A 151 13.34 8.62 -14.49
CA ILE A 151 12.77 7.32 -14.83
C ILE A 151 11.57 7.54 -15.72
N SER A 152 11.60 6.94 -16.91
CA SER A 152 10.49 7.00 -17.84
C SER A 152 9.33 6.12 -17.43
N LYS A 153 8.13 6.44 -17.90
CA LYS A 153 6.94 5.59 -17.73
C LYS A 153 7.18 4.15 -18.21
N THR A 154 7.88 3.97 -19.34
CA THR A 154 8.18 2.63 -19.88
C THR A 154 9.02 1.81 -18.91
N GLN A 155 10.04 2.41 -18.28
CA GLN A 155 10.86 1.73 -17.28
C GLN A 155 10.05 1.29 -16.06
N TRP A 156 9.09 2.12 -15.60
CA TRP A 156 8.17 1.74 -14.53
C TRP A 156 7.29 0.56 -14.94
N VAL A 157 6.69 0.61 -16.13
CA VAL A 157 5.84 -0.48 -16.67
C VAL A 157 6.62 -1.79 -16.73
N ASP A 158 7.83 -1.77 -17.29
CA ASP A 158 8.67 -2.96 -17.43
C ASP A 158 9.00 -3.57 -16.06
N GLU A 159 9.38 -2.73 -15.09
CA GLU A 159 9.72 -3.21 -13.74
C GLU A 159 8.50 -3.74 -12.98
N TYR A 160 7.33 -3.09 -13.10
CA TYR A 160 6.09 -3.62 -12.53
C TYR A 160 5.68 -4.93 -13.20
N CYS A 161 5.76 -5.06 -14.52
CA CYS A 161 5.45 -6.31 -15.21
C CYS A 161 6.35 -7.46 -14.72
N LYS A 162 7.64 -7.20 -14.53
CA LYS A 162 8.58 -8.17 -13.99
C LYS A 162 8.22 -8.57 -12.57
N MET A 163 8.01 -7.58 -11.70
CA MET A 163 7.66 -7.80 -10.29
C MET A 163 6.35 -8.60 -10.17
N LEU A 164 5.29 -8.19 -10.87
CA LEU A 164 3.99 -8.85 -10.82
C LEU A 164 4.09 -10.31 -11.30
N ASN A 165 4.85 -10.58 -12.36
CA ASN A 165 5.08 -11.94 -12.82
C ASN A 165 5.79 -12.78 -11.76
N GLU A 166 6.73 -12.21 -11.00
CA GLU A 166 7.45 -12.91 -9.93
C GLU A 166 6.56 -13.18 -8.70
N ILE A 167 5.76 -12.19 -8.25
CA ILE A 167 5.01 -12.30 -6.97
C ILE A 167 3.57 -12.77 -7.14
N ILE A 168 2.95 -12.56 -8.31
CA ILE A 168 1.57 -12.95 -8.58
C ILE A 168 1.52 -14.15 -9.55
N GLY A 169 2.53 -14.30 -10.41
CA GLY A 169 2.61 -15.38 -11.41
C GLY A 169 1.81 -15.09 -12.67
N GLU A 170 1.17 -13.94 -12.76
CA GLU A 170 0.41 -13.45 -13.90
C GLU A 170 0.59 -11.94 -14.02
N ARG A 171 0.27 -11.37 -15.18
CA ARG A 171 0.23 -9.91 -15.37
C ARG A 171 -1.05 -9.28 -14.78
N PHE A 172 -1.57 -9.89 -13.75
CA PHE A 172 -2.83 -9.47 -13.14
C PHE A 172 -2.54 -8.58 -11.93
N VAL A 173 -3.10 -7.37 -11.97
CA VAL A 173 -3.16 -6.48 -10.81
C VAL A 173 -4.56 -6.61 -10.22
N PRO A 174 -4.72 -6.91 -8.91
CA PRO A 174 -6.04 -6.90 -8.29
C PRO A 174 -6.78 -5.59 -8.60
N ARG A 175 -8.08 -5.67 -8.91
CA ARG A 175 -8.92 -4.53 -9.33
C ARG A 175 -8.84 -3.31 -8.40
N ASP A 176 -8.48 -3.55 -7.15
CA ASP A 176 -8.45 -2.53 -6.11
C ASP A 176 -7.04 -1.94 -5.89
N ILE A 177 -6.08 -2.33 -6.73
CA ILE A 177 -4.74 -1.74 -6.83
C ILE A 177 -4.69 -0.84 -8.06
N LEU A 178 -4.24 0.39 -7.86
CA LEU A 178 -4.02 1.37 -8.91
C LEU A 178 -2.52 1.67 -9.00
N ILE A 179 -1.99 1.70 -10.21
CA ILE A 179 -0.62 2.17 -10.48
C ILE A 179 -0.78 3.48 -11.25
N ILE A 180 -0.31 4.57 -10.65
CA ILE A 180 -0.48 5.92 -11.19
C ILE A 180 0.89 6.56 -11.36
N ASP A 181 1.14 7.14 -12.53
CA ASP A 181 2.35 7.89 -12.81
C ASP A 181 2.09 9.39 -12.61
N LEU A 182 2.89 10.02 -11.78
CA LEU A 182 2.91 11.47 -11.57
C LEU A 182 4.15 12.05 -12.24
N LYS A 183 3.94 12.85 -13.27
CA LYS A 183 5.02 13.60 -13.92
C LYS A 183 5.32 14.86 -13.12
N VAL A 184 6.59 15.04 -12.78
CA VAL A 184 7.06 16.28 -12.16
C VAL A 184 7.23 17.34 -13.26
N HIS A 185 6.50 18.43 -13.15
CA HIS A 185 6.68 19.59 -14.02
C HIS A 185 7.66 20.56 -13.36
N GLU A 186 8.71 20.92 -14.08
CA GLU A 186 9.51 22.08 -13.70
C GLU A 186 8.66 23.32 -13.98
N ASP A 187 8.38 24.12 -12.95
CA ASP A 187 7.89 25.48 -13.15
C ASP A 187 8.99 26.25 -13.90
N LYS A 188 8.70 26.66 -15.13
CA LYS A 188 9.57 27.46 -15.96
C LYS A 188 9.57 28.92 -15.49
#